data_882caf470ca7be09d2f5a830d49de5a6
#
_entry.id   882caf470ca7be09d2f5a830d49de5a6
#
_cell.length_a   1.000
_cell.length_b   1.000
_cell.length_c   1.000
_cell.angle_alpha   90.00
_cell.angle_beta   90.00
_cell.angle_gamma   90.00
#
_symmetry.space_group_name_H-M   'P 1'
#
loop_
_entity.id
_entity.type
_entity.pdbx_description
1 polymer ?
#
loop_
_entity_poly.entity_id
_entity_poly.type
_entity_poly.pdbx_seq_one_letter_code
_entity_poly.pdbx_strand_id
1 'polypeptide(L)'
;PRMPPVETVSLGSWVGVGTRHEPPAVNGASHLLEHMAFKGTKRRSPQAIAEEIENVGGSLNAFTSREITAYHATVRKEDVALAVDIIADILQNSLFDETELERERAVVLQEIGQSRDTPEDLVFDQFQEAAYPEQPIGRTVLGPPEIVGVMPRSTLVDYMDEHYRAQRMVLVAAGNLTHRHLLDLAQEHFAGLSNGGRAVAEPARYRGGDKRDDRDLEQVHLVLGFEGLGYHDPDYYALAVASMLLGGGMSSRLFQEIREKRGLAYSIYSFTSSYIDGGLFGIYAGTGEEGVGELLPVLCGEMAGALH
;
A
#
# COMPACT_ATOMS: atom_id res chain seq x y z
N PRO A 1 -2.12 21.48 5.45
CA PRO A 1 -2.10 22.58 6.43
C PRO A 1 -0.78 23.34 6.37
N ARG A 2 -0.81 24.67 6.49
CA ARG A 2 0.39 25.50 6.56
C ARG A 2 1.02 25.40 7.95
N MET A 3 2.33 25.11 7.98
CA MET A 3 3.12 24.93 9.22
C MET A 3 4.32 25.90 9.21
N PRO A 4 4.14 27.19 9.54
CA PRO A 4 5.22 28.17 9.42
C PRO A 4 6.51 27.87 10.21
N PRO A 5 6.46 27.14 11.36
CA PRO A 5 7.66 26.84 12.14
C PRO A 5 8.60 25.81 11.50
N VAL A 6 8.11 25.01 10.54
CA VAL A 6 8.95 23.98 9.88
C VAL A 6 9.57 24.53 8.61
N GLU A 7 10.75 24.04 8.28
CA GLU A 7 11.48 24.43 7.06
C GLU A 7 11.24 23.44 5.88
N THR A 8 10.44 22.40 6.13
CA THR A 8 10.16 21.33 5.16
C THR A 8 8.72 21.34 4.69
N VAL A 9 8.51 20.70 3.55
CA VAL A 9 7.20 20.40 2.98
C VAL A 9 7.21 18.94 2.52
N SER A 10 6.22 18.17 2.98
CA SER A 10 5.89 16.86 2.41
C SER A 10 4.74 17.06 1.44
N LEU A 11 4.90 16.58 0.23
CA LEU A 11 3.89 16.71 -0.83
C LEU A 11 3.82 15.44 -1.68
N GLY A 12 2.71 15.27 -2.40
CA GLY A 12 2.59 14.15 -3.32
C GLY A 12 1.29 14.16 -4.10
N SER A 13 1.25 13.32 -5.11
CA SER A 13 0.09 13.04 -5.93
C SER A 13 -0.43 11.65 -5.59
N TRP A 14 -1.67 11.57 -5.13
CA TRP A 14 -2.40 10.34 -4.88
C TRP A 14 -3.31 10.05 -6.05
N VAL A 15 -3.12 8.90 -6.68
CA VAL A 15 -3.95 8.40 -7.76
C VAL A 15 -4.95 7.41 -7.17
N GLY A 16 -6.25 7.66 -7.32
CA GLY A 16 -7.33 6.81 -6.80
C GLY A 16 -7.51 5.54 -7.62
N VAL A 17 -6.42 4.81 -7.81
CA VAL A 17 -6.34 3.53 -8.52
C VAL A 17 -5.20 2.69 -7.94
N GLY A 18 -5.40 1.38 -7.87
CA GLY A 18 -4.44 0.40 -7.41
C GLY A 18 -4.84 -0.99 -7.91
N THR A 19 -4.27 -2.03 -7.36
CA THR A 19 -4.41 -3.40 -7.88
C THR A 19 -5.84 -3.93 -7.89
N ARG A 20 -6.73 -3.38 -7.06
CA ARG A 20 -8.16 -3.68 -7.09
C ARG A 20 -8.83 -3.33 -8.42
N HIS A 21 -8.26 -2.37 -9.16
CA HIS A 21 -8.81 -1.88 -10.43
C HIS A 21 -8.26 -2.64 -11.64
N GLU A 22 -7.34 -3.57 -11.42
CA GLU A 22 -6.72 -4.36 -12.48
C GLU A 22 -7.61 -5.52 -12.92
N PRO A 23 -7.80 -5.75 -14.23
CA PRO A 23 -8.26 -7.02 -14.72
C PRO A 23 -7.32 -8.16 -14.28
N PRO A 24 -7.83 -9.40 -14.07
CA PRO A 24 -6.98 -10.51 -13.65
C PRO A 24 -5.76 -10.76 -14.55
N ALA A 25 -5.90 -10.54 -15.85
CA ALA A 25 -4.85 -10.77 -16.85
C ALA A 25 -3.66 -9.79 -16.77
N VAL A 26 -3.79 -8.70 -16.01
CA VAL A 26 -2.75 -7.67 -15.86
C VAL A 26 -2.47 -7.34 -14.39
N ASN A 27 -2.80 -8.26 -13.48
CA ASN A 27 -2.53 -8.05 -12.05
C ASN A 27 -1.03 -7.88 -11.81
N GLY A 28 -0.69 -6.82 -11.07
CA GLY A 28 0.69 -6.34 -10.86
C GLY A 28 1.08 -5.15 -11.74
N ALA A 29 0.20 -4.71 -12.66
CA ALA A 29 0.48 -3.57 -13.54
C ALA A 29 0.67 -2.26 -12.75
N SER A 30 -0.12 -2.01 -11.71
CA SER A 30 0.02 -0.81 -10.86
C SER A 30 1.39 -0.74 -10.21
N HIS A 31 1.85 -1.87 -9.67
CA HIS A 31 3.13 -1.96 -8.97
C HIS A 31 4.30 -1.85 -9.95
N LEU A 32 4.28 -2.57 -11.06
CA LEU A 32 5.31 -2.47 -12.08
C LEU A 32 5.36 -1.06 -12.72
N LEU A 33 4.21 -0.39 -12.87
CA LEU A 33 4.14 0.99 -13.34
C LEU A 33 4.77 1.96 -12.32
N GLU A 34 4.58 1.73 -11.03
CA GLU A 34 5.25 2.49 -9.97
C GLU A 34 6.77 2.45 -10.15
N HIS A 35 7.36 1.26 -10.30
CA HIS A 35 8.79 1.09 -10.57
C HIS A 35 9.23 1.84 -11.83
N MET A 36 8.47 1.68 -12.91
CA MET A 36 8.79 2.27 -14.20
C MET A 36 8.65 3.80 -14.24
N ALA A 37 7.90 4.42 -13.32
CA ALA A 37 7.78 5.87 -13.23
C ALA A 37 9.12 6.55 -12.96
N PHE A 38 10.06 5.89 -12.27
CA PHE A 38 11.39 6.39 -11.95
C PHE A 38 12.47 6.05 -13.00
N LYS A 39 12.09 5.35 -14.09
CA LYS A 39 13.03 4.86 -15.11
C LYS A 39 13.19 5.77 -16.32
N GLY A 40 12.95 7.05 -16.11
CA GLY A 40 13.20 8.12 -17.07
C GLY A 40 11.96 8.68 -17.71
N THR A 41 12.06 9.95 -18.04
CA THR A 41 11.06 10.76 -18.73
C THR A 41 11.65 11.35 -20.01
N LYS A 42 10.83 12.08 -20.78
CA LYS A 42 11.32 12.83 -21.93
C LYS A 42 12.33 13.93 -21.56
N ARG A 43 12.34 14.36 -20.28
CA ARG A 43 13.21 15.46 -19.79
C ARG A 43 14.35 14.99 -18.91
N ARG A 44 14.18 13.86 -18.21
CA ARG A 44 15.09 13.38 -17.18
C ARG A 44 15.47 11.93 -17.38
N SER A 45 16.75 11.62 -17.28
CA SER A 45 17.19 10.23 -17.11
C SER A 45 16.82 9.70 -15.71
N PRO A 46 16.83 8.38 -15.48
CA PRO A 46 16.62 7.80 -14.14
C PRO A 46 17.56 8.43 -13.09
N GLN A 47 18.83 8.59 -13.44
CA GLN A 47 19.82 9.22 -12.57
C GLN A 47 19.47 10.69 -12.28
N ALA A 48 19.04 11.47 -13.28
CA ALA A 48 18.66 12.87 -13.07
C ALA A 48 17.45 13.03 -12.16
N ILE A 49 16.47 12.11 -12.22
CA ILE A 49 15.31 12.09 -11.31
C ILE A 49 15.79 11.99 -9.85
N ALA A 50 16.74 11.09 -9.57
CA ALA A 50 17.28 10.91 -8.23
C ALA A 50 18.19 12.11 -7.83
N GLU A 51 19.13 12.48 -8.66
CA GLU A 51 20.11 13.53 -8.36
C GLU A 51 19.47 14.91 -8.11
N GLU A 52 18.48 15.29 -8.91
CA GLU A 52 17.84 16.61 -8.77
C GLU A 52 17.17 16.78 -7.40
N ILE A 53 16.53 15.73 -6.89
CA ILE A 53 15.86 15.78 -5.58
C ILE A 53 16.84 15.61 -4.42
N GLU A 54 17.85 14.74 -4.57
CA GLU A 54 18.86 14.48 -3.53
C GLU A 54 19.81 15.69 -3.37
N ASN A 55 20.15 16.40 -4.44
CA ASN A 55 21.01 17.59 -4.42
C ASN A 55 20.42 18.73 -3.56
N VAL A 56 19.12 18.79 -3.39
CA VAL A 56 18.46 19.76 -2.49
C VAL A 56 18.17 19.17 -1.10
N GLY A 57 18.71 17.97 -0.80
CA GLY A 57 18.47 17.27 0.48
C GLY A 57 17.06 16.73 0.62
N GLY A 58 16.34 16.54 -0.49
CA GLY A 58 15.00 15.98 -0.55
C GLY A 58 15.01 14.46 -0.67
N SER A 59 13.82 13.88 -0.56
CA SER A 59 13.54 12.47 -0.83
C SER A 59 12.32 12.37 -1.74
N LEU A 60 12.34 11.38 -2.64
CA LEU A 60 11.24 11.04 -3.54
C LEU A 60 10.97 9.55 -3.43
N ASN A 61 9.71 9.17 -3.32
CA ASN A 61 9.32 7.76 -3.21
C ASN A 61 7.89 7.56 -3.74
N ALA A 62 7.48 6.31 -3.88
CA ALA A 62 6.12 5.93 -4.23
C ALA A 62 5.70 4.69 -3.46
N PHE A 63 4.41 4.40 -3.48
CA PHE A 63 3.87 3.12 -3.05
C PHE A 63 2.57 2.80 -3.79
N THR A 64 2.34 1.52 -4.00
CA THR A 64 1.10 0.97 -4.54
C THR A 64 0.37 0.17 -3.47
N SER A 65 -0.94 0.38 -3.40
CA SER A 65 -1.84 -0.41 -2.58
C SER A 65 -2.98 -0.99 -3.43
N ARG A 66 -3.94 -1.60 -2.79
CA ARG A 66 -5.10 -2.15 -3.50
C ARG A 66 -6.00 -1.06 -4.11
N GLU A 67 -6.09 0.12 -3.52
CA GLU A 67 -7.00 1.18 -3.96
C GLU A 67 -6.34 2.46 -4.44
N ILE A 68 -5.07 2.67 -4.07
CA ILE A 68 -4.34 3.89 -4.41
C ILE A 68 -2.90 3.60 -4.82
N THR A 69 -2.35 4.46 -5.67
CA THR A 69 -0.92 4.60 -5.92
C THR A 69 -0.52 6.03 -5.60
N ALA A 70 0.54 6.22 -4.84
CA ALA A 70 1.00 7.53 -4.43
C ALA A 70 2.45 7.77 -4.81
N TYR A 71 2.75 8.97 -5.28
CA TYR A 71 4.09 9.47 -5.58
C TYR A 71 4.33 10.70 -4.71
N HIS A 72 5.32 10.65 -3.84
CA HIS A 72 5.48 11.69 -2.82
C HIS A 72 6.93 12.07 -2.61
N ALA A 73 7.14 13.31 -2.17
CA ALA A 73 8.44 13.86 -1.86
C ALA A 73 8.41 14.63 -0.55
N THR A 74 9.56 14.70 0.10
CA THR A 74 9.81 15.63 1.21
C THR A 74 11.00 16.48 0.84
N VAL A 75 10.82 17.80 0.85
CA VAL A 75 11.82 18.79 0.45
C VAL A 75 11.82 19.98 1.40
N ARG A 76 12.80 20.87 1.28
CA ARG A 76 12.75 22.18 1.92
C ARG A 76 11.69 23.05 1.24
N LYS A 77 11.19 24.05 1.96
CA LYS A 77 10.12 24.95 1.48
C LYS A 77 10.47 25.69 0.19
N GLU A 78 11.76 26.00 -0.05
CA GLU A 78 12.25 26.63 -1.26
C GLU A 78 12.30 25.71 -2.47
N ASP A 79 12.29 24.39 -2.28
CA ASP A 79 12.44 23.38 -3.34
C ASP A 79 11.12 22.70 -3.72
N VAL A 80 9.97 23.22 -3.22
CA VAL A 80 8.62 22.67 -3.49
C VAL A 80 8.33 22.64 -5.00
N ALA A 81 8.72 23.67 -5.74
CA ALA A 81 8.50 23.73 -7.19
C ALA A 81 9.22 22.61 -7.94
N LEU A 82 10.45 22.29 -7.54
CA LEU A 82 11.21 21.17 -8.10
C LEU A 82 10.50 19.83 -7.85
N ALA A 83 10.05 19.59 -6.62
CA ALA A 83 9.38 18.34 -6.27
C ALA A 83 8.05 18.16 -7.03
N VAL A 84 7.27 19.23 -7.19
CA VAL A 84 6.03 19.22 -7.98
C VAL A 84 6.33 18.96 -9.47
N ASP A 85 7.37 19.59 -10.01
CA ASP A 85 7.78 19.40 -11.41
C ASP A 85 8.26 17.96 -11.67
N ILE A 86 9.05 17.38 -10.78
CA ILE A 86 9.50 15.98 -10.93
C ILE A 86 8.30 15.02 -10.87
N ILE A 87 7.41 15.17 -9.88
CA ILE A 87 6.23 14.31 -9.76
C ILE A 87 5.34 14.45 -11.00
N ALA A 88 5.10 15.67 -11.47
CA ALA A 88 4.31 15.90 -12.68
C ALA A 88 4.95 15.29 -13.92
N ASP A 89 6.28 15.33 -14.02
CA ASP A 89 7.02 14.80 -15.16
C ASP A 89 6.96 13.26 -15.21
N ILE A 90 7.21 12.59 -14.09
CA ILE A 90 7.11 11.12 -14.02
C ILE A 90 5.68 10.61 -14.26
N LEU A 91 4.65 11.38 -13.89
CA LEU A 91 3.24 11.02 -14.07
C LEU A 91 2.70 11.31 -15.49
N GLN A 92 3.37 12.11 -16.30
CA GLN A 92 2.87 12.53 -17.61
C GLN A 92 3.81 12.19 -18.77
N ASN A 93 5.09 11.99 -18.51
CA ASN A 93 6.12 11.90 -19.55
C ASN A 93 7.03 10.66 -19.42
N SER A 94 6.69 9.67 -18.61
CA SER A 94 7.47 8.42 -18.48
C SER A 94 7.65 7.75 -19.85
N LEU A 95 8.87 7.30 -20.11
CA LEU A 95 9.24 6.68 -21.39
C LEU A 95 8.84 5.22 -21.49
N PHE A 96 8.79 4.53 -20.36
CA PHE A 96 8.63 3.08 -20.31
C PHE A 96 9.59 2.37 -21.27
N ASP A 97 10.89 2.72 -21.15
CA ASP A 97 11.94 2.12 -21.99
C ASP A 97 11.94 0.59 -21.85
N GLU A 98 12.04 -0.12 -22.96
CA GLU A 98 11.96 -1.61 -22.98
C GLU A 98 13.12 -2.24 -22.20
N THR A 99 14.32 -1.66 -22.26
CA THR A 99 15.48 -2.19 -21.52
C THR A 99 15.30 -2.00 -20.01
N GLU A 100 14.78 -0.85 -19.59
CA GLU A 100 14.47 -0.61 -18.19
C GLU A 100 13.31 -1.50 -17.71
N LEU A 101 12.30 -1.74 -18.56
CA LEU A 101 11.20 -2.64 -18.25
C LEU A 101 11.68 -4.08 -18.01
N GLU A 102 12.60 -4.59 -18.84
CA GLU A 102 13.18 -5.91 -18.61
C GLU A 102 13.92 -6.00 -17.27
N ARG A 103 14.65 -4.95 -16.91
CA ARG A 103 15.34 -4.87 -15.60
C ARG A 103 14.36 -4.84 -14.44
N GLU A 104 13.33 -4.02 -14.54
CA GLU A 104 12.35 -3.88 -13.45
C GLU A 104 11.45 -5.12 -13.30
N ARG A 105 11.12 -5.82 -14.38
CA ARG A 105 10.47 -7.14 -14.23
C ARG A 105 11.34 -8.10 -13.40
N ALA A 106 12.66 -8.13 -13.64
CA ALA A 106 13.55 -8.97 -12.86
C ALA A 106 13.59 -8.55 -11.37
N VAL A 107 13.57 -7.24 -11.09
CA VAL A 107 13.50 -6.70 -9.72
C VAL A 107 12.18 -7.11 -9.05
N VAL A 108 11.04 -6.86 -9.69
CA VAL A 108 9.72 -7.22 -9.12
C VAL A 108 9.57 -8.73 -8.93
N LEU A 109 10.13 -9.56 -9.83
CA LEU A 109 10.16 -11.02 -9.64
C LEU A 109 11.00 -11.43 -8.42
N GLN A 110 12.08 -10.71 -8.10
CA GLN A 110 12.83 -10.92 -6.87
C GLN A 110 12.03 -10.51 -5.64
N GLU A 111 11.31 -9.40 -5.69
CA GLU A 111 10.41 -8.97 -4.58
C GLU A 111 9.29 -9.97 -4.34
N ILE A 112 8.69 -10.52 -5.40
CA ILE A 112 7.70 -11.61 -5.29
C ILE A 112 8.33 -12.84 -4.63
N GLY A 113 9.57 -13.19 -5.01
CA GLY A 113 10.33 -14.28 -4.39
C GLY A 113 10.56 -14.01 -2.91
N GLN A 114 11.05 -12.82 -2.57
CA GLN A 114 11.29 -12.41 -1.17
C GLN A 114 10.00 -12.45 -0.33
N SER A 115 8.90 -11.92 -0.85
CA SER A 115 7.60 -11.97 -0.16
C SER A 115 7.14 -13.42 0.10
N ARG A 116 7.36 -14.32 -0.86
CA ARG A 116 7.04 -15.75 -0.70
C ARG A 116 7.95 -16.47 0.29
N ASP A 117 9.20 -16.03 0.41
CA ASP A 117 10.19 -16.56 1.33
C ASP A 117 10.09 -15.94 2.73
N THR A 118 9.23 -14.92 2.91
CA THR A 118 8.96 -14.25 4.19
C THR A 118 7.57 -14.65 4.69
N PRO A 119 7.46 -15.65 5.60
CA PRO A 119 6.15 -16.14 6.05
C PRO A 119 5.28 -15.07 6.70
N GLU A 120 5.92 -14.09 7.36
CA GLU A 120 5.24 -12.94 7.97
C GLU A 120 4.52 -12.07 6.93
N ASP A 121 5.07 -11.90 5.74
CA ASP A 121 4.44 -11.15 4.66
C ASP A 121 3.39 -11.98 3.92
N LEU A 122 3.76 -13.23 3.62
CA LEU A 122 2.91 -14.15 2.86
C LEU A 122 1.57 -14.42 3.55
N VAL A 123 1.56 -14.55 4.88
CA VAL A 123 0.34 -14.84 5.63
C VAL A 123 -0.72 -13.74 5.49
N PHE A 124 -0.31 -12.47 5.28
CA PHE A 124 -1.25 -11.38 5.05
C PHE A 124 -1.84 -11.40 3.64
N ASP A 125 -1.08 -11.78 2.63
CA ASP A 125 -1.63 -11.97 1.29
C ASP A 125 -2.59 -13.16 1.25
N GLN A 126 -2.26 -14.26 1.94
CA GLN A 126 -3.14 -15.41 2.08
C GLN A 126 -4.41 -15.08 2.88
N PHE A 127 -4.29 -14.28 3.93
CA PHE A 127 -5.44 -13.80 4.69
C PHE A 127 -6.36 -12.94 3.83
N GLN A 128 -5.81 -12.01 3.06
CA GLN A 128 -6.56 -11.15 2.16
C GLN A 128 -7.31 -11.97 1.08
N GLU A 129 -6.64 -12.96 0.49
CA GLU A 129 -7.25 -13.86 -0.49
C GLU A 129 -8.36 -14.72 0.13
N ALA A 130 -8.16 -15.24 1.36
CA ALA A 130 -9.18 -15.99 2.08
C ALA A 130 -10.40 -15.14 2.45
N ALA A 131 -10.18 -13.86 2.81
CA ALA A 131 -11.24 -12.92 3.13
C ALA A 131 -12.08 -12.53 1.90
N TYR A 132 -11.44 -12.39 0.74
CA TYR A 132 -12.05 -11.93 -0.52
C TYR A 132 -11.71 -12.88 -1.70
N PRO A 133 -12.12 -14.16 -1.64
CA PRO A 133 -11.76 -15.13 -2.66
C PRO A 133 -12.34 -14.74 -4.02
N GLU A 134 -11.50 -14.90 -5.07
CA GLU A 134 -11.85 -14.63 -6.47
C GLU A 134 -12.22 -13.15 -6.77
N GLN A 135 -11.99 -12.24 -5.82
CA GLN A 135 -12.29 -10.81 -5.98
C GLN A 135 -11.01 -10.00 -6.26
N PRO A 136 -11.11 -8.88 -7.00
CA PRO A 136 -9.95 -8.04 -7.27
C PRO A 136 -9.22 -7.56 -6.01
N ILE A 137 -9.96 -7.22 -4.96
CA ILE A 137 -9.41 -6.74 -3.69
C ILE A 137 -8.68 -7.84 -2.90
N GLY A 138 -8.95 -9.12 -3.18
CA GLY A 138 -8.28 -10.25 -2.55
C GLY A 138 -6.90 -10.57 -3.15
N ARG A 139 -6.57 -10.02 -4.32
CA ARG A 139 -5.33 -10.32 -5.02
C ARG A 139 -4.11 -9.64 -4.37
N THR A 140 -2.93 -10.24 -4.58
CA THR A 140 -1.65 -9.64 -4.15
C THR A 140 -1.38 -8.34 -4.92
N VAL A 141 -0.71 -7.40 -4.28
CA VAL A 141 -0.27 -6.14 -4.89
C VAL A 141 0.87 -6.36 -5.88
N LEU A 142 1.77 -7.29 -5.59
CA LEU A 142 2.93 -7.59 -6.44
C LEU A 142 2.54 -8.24 -7.78
N GLY A 143 1.39 -8.88 -7.83
CA GLY A 143 0.95 -9.68 -8.97
C GLY A 143 1.56 -11.08 -9.02
N PRO A 144 0.99 -11.99 -9.84
CA PRO A 144 1.55 -13.31 -10.09
C PRO A 144 2.81 -13.22 -10.96
N PRO A 145 3.89 -13.98 -10.66
CA PRO A 145 5.15 -13.91 -11.41
C PRO A 145 4.99 -14.27 -12.89
N GLU A 146 4.07 -15.17 -13.22
CA GLU A 146 3.75 -15.56 -14.60
C GLU A 146 3.09 -14.44 -15.41
N ILE A 147 2.43 -13.49 -14.78
CA ILE A 147 1.86 -12.30 -15.43
C ILE A 147 2.89 -11.20 -15.49
N VAL A 148 3.50 -10.85 -14.35
CA VAL A 148 4.49 -9.77 -14.26
C VAL A 148 5.70 -10.02 -15.16
N GLY A 149 6.22 -11.25 -15.18
CA GLY A 149 7.41 -11.63 -15.94
C GLY A 149 7.29 -11.46 -17.47
N VAL A 150 6.06 -11.40 -17.99
CA VAL A 150 5.80 -11.26 -19.44
C VAL A 150 4.98 -10.02 -19.79
N MET A 151 4.69 -9.17 -18.81
CA MET A 151 3.83 -7.98 -19.01
C MET A 151 4.43 -7.03 -20.05
N PRO A 152 3.78 -6.79 -21.20
CA PRO A 152 4.33 -5.94 -22.23
C PRO A 152 4.24 -4.46 -21.86
N ARG A 153 5.14 -3.64 -22.43
CA ARG A 153 5.14 -2.19 -22.28
C ARG A 153 3.77 -1.56 -22.57
N SER A 154 3.07 -2.04 -23.60
CA SER A 154 1.76 -1.53 -23.97
C SER A 154 0.75 -1.60 -22.84
N THR A 155 0.78 -2.66 -22.02
CA THR A 155 -0.10 -2.80 -20.85
C THR A 155 0.10 -1.64 -19.86
N LEU A 156 1.35 -1.25 -19.58
CA LEU A 156 1.64 -0.14 -18.66
C LEU A 156 1.21 1.20 -19.24
N VAL A 157 1.44 1.42 -20.55
CA VAL A 157 1.00 2.62 -21.23
C VAL A 157 -0.53 2.73 -21.22
N ASP A 158 -1.22 1.64 -21.61
CA ASP A 158 -2.68 1.60 -21.65
C ASP A 158 -3.27 1.80 -20.25
N TYR A 159 -2.68 1.16 -19.22
CA TYR A 159 -3.09 1.31 -17.81
C TYR A 159 -2.91 2.75 -17.33
N MET A 160 -1.77 3.37 -17.62
CA MET A 160 -1.53 4.77 -17.27
C MET A 160 -2.50 5.70 -17.98
N ASP A 161 -2.70 5.49 -19.29
CA ASP A 161 -3.63 6.29 -20.10
C ASP A 161 -5.08 6.14 -19.66
N GLU A 162 -5.49 4.97 -19.17
CA GLU A 162 -6.85 4.76 -18.67
C GLU A 162 -7.05 5.36 -17.28
N HIS A 163 -6.08 5.20 -16.39
CA HIS A 163 -6.28 5.40 -14.96
C HIS A 163 -5.70 6.71 -14.41
N TYR A 164 -4.62 7.23 -14.99
CA TYR A 164 -3.94 8.44 -14.48
C TYR A 164 -4.58 9.72 -15.07
N ARG A 165 -5.77 10.02 -14.60
CA ARG A 165 -6.61 11.13 -15.05
C ARG A 165 -6.76 12.18 -13.96
N ALA A 166 -6.87 13.45 -14.35
CA ALA A 166 -6.96 14.58 -13.41
C ALA A 166 -8.06 14.39 -12.34
N GLN A 167 -9.22 13.84 -12.72
CA GLN A 167 -10.35 13.61 -11.79
C GLN A 167 -10.13 12.45 -10.81
N ARG A 168 -9.07 11.65 -11.00
CA ARG A 168 -8.70 10.53 -10.12
C ARG A 168 -7.49 10.85 -9.27
N MET A 169 -6.96 12.05 -9.37
CA MET A 169 -5.72 12.45 -8.71
C MET A 169 -5.96 13.57 -7.72
N VAL A 170 -5.26 13.52 -6.60
CA VAL A 170 -5.26 14.56 -5.57
C VAL A 170 -3.83 14.95 -5.28
N LEU A 171 -3.47 16.21 -5.56
CA LEU A 171 -2.19 16.78 -5.14
C LEU A 171 -2.35 17.33 -3.71
N VAL A 172 -1.56 16.81 -2.79
CA VAL A 172 -1.60 17.17 -1.37
C VAL A 172 -0.25 17.68 -0.92
N ALA A 173 -0.24 18.68 -0.04
CA ALA A 173 0.98 19.12 0.61
C ALA A 173 0.72 19.56 2.06
N ALA A 174 1.68 19.27 2.92
CA ALA A 174 1.72 19.71 4.32
C ALA A 174 3.11 20.25 4.65
N GLY A 175 3.17 21.40 5.32
CA GLY A 175 4.42 22.07 5.68
C GLY A 175 4.38 23.58 5.53
N ASN A 176 5.52 24.19 5.27
CA ASN A 176 5.62 25.65 5.15
C ASN A 176 5.40 26.13 3.72
N LEU A 177 4.18 25.96 3.23
CA LEU A 177 3.73 26.54 1.95
C LEU A 177 2.33 27.10 2.07
N THR A 178 1.95 27.97 1.13
CA THR A 178 0.59 28.49 1.04
C THR A 178 -0.23 27.64 0.03
N HIS A 179 -1.54 27.54 0.28
CA HIS A 179 -2.42 26.84 -0.67
C HIS A 179 -2.37 27.48 -2.08
N ARG A 180 -2.27 28.81 -2.13
CA ARG A 180 -2.16 29.53 -3.43
C ARG A 180 -0.94 29.09 -4.21
N HIS A 181 0.23 28.98 -3.56
CA HIS A 181 1.44 28.53 -4.23
C HIS A 181 1.33 27.10 -4.77
N LEU A 182 0.75 26.18 -3.98
CA LEU A 182 0.50 24.81 -4.45
C LEU A 182 -0.46 24.80 -5.66
N LEU A 183 -1.50 25.64 -5.61
CA LEU A 183 -2.47 25.72 -6.72
C LEU A 183 -1.83 26.26 -8.01
N ASP A 184 -0.98 27.28 -7.90
CA ASP A 184 -0.27 27.84 -9.05
C ASP A 184 0.65 26.79 -9.69
N LEU A 185 1.42 26.05 -8.88
CA LEU A 185 2.25 24.93 -9.35
C LEU A 185 1.43 23.80 -9.97
N ALA A 186 0.29 23.45 -9.36
CA ALA A 186 -0.61 22.46 -9.94
C ALA A 186 -1.15 22.88 -11.32
N GLN A 187 -1.53 24.14 -11.48
CA GLN A 187 -1.98 24.69 -12.75
C GLN A 187 -0.86 24.72 -13.80
N GLU A 188 0.37 25.00 -13.39
CA GLU A 188 1.52 25.03 -14.28
C GLU A 188 1.91 23.63 -14.77
N HIS A 189 1.99 22.65 -13.87
CA HIS A 189 2.60 21.36 -14.17
C HIS A 189 1.59 20.25 -14.52
N PHE A 190 0.32 20.34 -14.09
CA PHE A 190 -0.69 19.31 -14.31
C PHE A 190 -1.82 19.72 -15.28
N ALA A 191 -1.76 20.90 -15.90
CA ALA A 191 -2.78 21.35 -16.86
C ALA A 191 -2.93 20.43 -18.08
N GLY A 192 -1.91 19.65 -18.42
CA GLY A 192 -1.92 18.69 -19.53
C GLY A 192 -2.62 17.37 -19.24
N LEU A 193 -2.97 17.09 -17.98
CA LEU A 193 -3.67 15.86 -17.63
C LEU A 193 -5.07 15.83 -18.25
N SER A 194 -5.36 14.74 -18.92
CA SER A 194 -6.69 14.53 -19.50
C SER A 194 -7.73 14.28 -18.39
N ASN A 195 -8.95 14.76 -18.63
CA ASN A 195 -10.09 14.47 -17.79
C ASN A 195 -10.56 13.02 -18.02
N GLY A 196 -11.03 12.36 -16.98
CA GLY A 196 -11.55 11.01 -17.07
C GLY A 196 -12.49 10.71 -15.92
N GLY A 197 -13.40 9.76 -16.13
CA GLY A 197 -14.36 9.35 -15.12
C GLY A 197 -13.71 8.68 -13.91
N ARG A 198 -14.50 8.50 -12.86
CA ARG A 198 -14.09 7.75 -11.66
C ARG A 198 -13.76 6.30 -12.03
N ALA A 199 -12.67 5.76 -11.49
CA ALA A 199 -12.41 4.33 -11.57
C ALA A 199 -13.54 3.59 -10.85
N VAL A 200 -14.11 2.58 -11.49
CA VAL A 200 -15.14 1.73 -10.90
C VAL A 200 -14.44 0.42 -10.54
N ALA A 201 -14.38 0.11 -9.26
CA ALA A 201 -13.93 -1.18 -8.79
C ALA A 201 -15.12 -2.09 -8.50
N GLU A 202 -14.92 -3.40 -8.59
CA GLU A 202 -15.90 -4.37 -8.12
C GLU A 202 -16.10 -4.19 -6.60
N PRO A 203 -17.36 -4.17 -6.11
CA PRO A 203 -17.63 -4.05 -4.69
C PRO A 203 -17.02 -5.19 -3.87
N ALA A 204 -16.33 -4.84 -2.79
CA ALA A 204 -15.78 -5.83 -1.87
C ALA A 204 -16.90 -6.58 -1.13
N ARG A 205 -16.76 -7.90 -1.04
CA ARG A 205 -17.70 -8.77 -0.35
C ARG A 205 -16.93 -9.74 0.52
N TYR A 206 -16.83 -9.44 1.81
CA TYR A 206 -16.20 -10.35 2.75
C TYR A 206 -16.91 -11.70 2.75
N ARG A 207 -16.13 -12.77 2.64
CA ARG A 207 -16.65 -14.15 2.70
C ARG A 207 -16.02 -14.95 3.82
N GLY A 208 -14.81 -14.58 4.22
CA GLY A 208 -13.99 -15.39 5.12
C GLY A 208 -13.54 -16.70 4.46
N GLY A 209 -12.83 -17.49 5.21
CA GLY A 209 -12.30 -18.77 4.74
C GLY A 209 -11.23 -19.32 5.67
N ASP A 210 -10.65 -20.44 5.28
CA ASP A 210 -9.49 -21.06 5.94
C ASP A 210 -8.45 -21.32 4.85
N LYS A 211 -7.25 -20.78 5.02
CA LYS A 211 -6.11 -21.02 4.14
C LYS A 211 -4.91 -21.45 4.97
N ARG A 212 -4.30 -22.57 4.59
CA ARG A 212 -3.16 -23.15 5.26
C ARG A 212 -2.06 -23.43 4.25
N ASP A 213 -0.84 -23.10 4.64
CA ASP A 213 0.36 -23.37 3.86
C ASP A 213 1.32 -24.11 4.80
N ASP A 214 1.59 -25.38 4.47
CA ASP A 214 2.43 -26.24 5.29
C ASP A 214 3.89 -26.14 4.80
N ARG A 215 4.73 -25.57 5.68
CA ARG A 215 6.16 -25.32 5.42
C ARG A 215 6.99 -25.71 6.60
N ASP A 216 8.21 -26.14 6.37
CA ASP A 216 9.22 -26.39 7.40
C ASP A 216 9.80 -25.05 7.89
N LEU A 217 9.18 -24.48 8.92
CA LEU A 217 9.52 -23.18 9.52
C LEU A 217 9.73 -23.33 11.02
N GLU A 218 10.55 -22.45 11.61
CA GLU A 218 10.75 -22.38 13.05
C GLU A 218 9.50 -21.90 13.81
N GLN A 219 8.62 -21.15 13.15
CA GLN A 219 7.41 -20.57 13.73
C GLN A 219 6.19 -20.80 12.85
N VAL A 220 5.04 -20.92 13.49
CA VAL A 220 3.73 -20.85 12.87
C VAL A 220 3.29 -19.39 12.84
N HIS A 221 2.97 -18.89 11.66
CA HIS A 221 2.41 -17.57 11.45
C HIS A 221 0.91 -17.68 11.27
N LEU A 222 0.16 -17.08 12.18
CA LEU A 222 -1.29 -17.15 12.22
C LEU A 222 -1.92 -15.78 12.04
N VAL A 223 -2.92 -15.67 11.17
CA VAL A 223 -3.83 -14.52 11.14
C VAL A 223 -5.26 -15.00 11.37
N LEU A 224 -5.87 -14.53 12.44
CA LEU A 224 -7.31 -14.69 12.70
C LEU A 224 -8.02 -13.40 12.31
N GLY A 225 -8.98 -13.47 11.39
CA GLY A 225 -9.60 -12.30 10.83
C GLY A 225 -11.11 -12.29 10.80
N PHE A 226 -11.64 -11.10 10.70
CA PHE A 226 -13.07 -10.80 10.68
C PHE A 226 -13.35 -9.71 9.65
N GLU A 227 -14.61 -9.61 9.23
CA GLU A 227 -15.07 -8.44 8.50
C GLU A 227 -14.82 -7.19 9.33
N GLY A 228 -14.18 -6.20 8.74
CA GLY A 228 -13.93 -4.89 9.31
C GLY A 228 -14.79 -3.82 8.66
N LEU A 229 -14.45 -2.55 8.93
CA LEU A 229 -15.22 -1.39 8.49
C LEU A 229 -14.51 -0.62 7.38
N GLY A 230 -15.28 -0.06 6.45
CA GLY A 230 -14.76 0.84 5.43
C GLY A 230 -14.45 2.24 5.98
N TYR A 231 -13.69 3.05 5.21
CA TYR A 231 -13.30 4.41 5.62
C TYR A 231 -14.47 5.36 5.91
N HIS A 232 -15.65 5.12 5.31
CA HIS A 232 -16.82 5.98 5.47
C HIS A 232 -17.80 5.49 6.53
N ASP A 233 -17.48 4.38 7.19
CA ASP A 233 -18.33 3.85 8.26
C ASP A 233 -18.27 4.78 9.48
N PRO A 234 -19.42 5.12 10.11
CA PRO A 234 -19.45 5.98 11.30
C PRO A 234 -18.68 5.39 12.49
N ASP A 235 -18.54 4.08 12.56
CA ASP A 235 -17.82 3.38 13.63
C ASP A 235 -16.35 3.08 13.30
N TYR A 236 -15.82 3.61 12.17
CA TYR A 236 -14.43 3.44 11.76
C TYR A 236 -13.42 3.73 12.90
N TYR A 237 -13.57 4.89 13.55
CA TYR A 237 -12.68 5.26 14.67
C TYR A 237 -12.90 4.42 15.92
N ALA A 238 -14.13 3.96 16.16
CA ALA A 238 -14.42 3.04 17.26
C ALA A 238 -13.70 1.70 17.07
N LEU A 239 -13.73 1.15 15.85
CA LEU A 239 -12.97 -0.07 15.51
C LEU A 239 -11.45 0.14 15.65
N ALA A 240 -10.93 1.29 15.21
CA ALA A 240 -9.51 1.60 15.35
C ALA A 240 -9.08 1.67 16.83
N VAL A 241 -9.90 2.27 17.70
CA VAL A 241 -9.66 2.31 19.15
C VAL A 241 -9.76 0.91 19.76
N ALA A 242 -10.76 0.12 19.39
CA ALA A 242 -10.93 -1.26 19.86
C ALA A 242 -9.71 -2.13 19.48
N SER A 243 -9.23 -2.00 18.23
CA SER A 243 -7.99 -2.65 17.77
C SER A 243 -6.80 -2.24 18.63
N MET A 244 -6.62 -0.96 18.91
CA MET A 244 -5.52 -0.45 19.73
C MET A 244 -5.56 -1.02 21.16
N LEU A 245 -6.73 -1.07 21.78
CA LEU A 245 -6.92 -1.62 23.12
C LEU A 245 -6.64 -3.14 23.17
N LEU A 246 -7.05 -3.86 22.13
CA LEU A 246 -6.90 -5.31 22.07
C LEU A 246 -5.46 -5.74 21.80
N GLY A 247 -4.80 -5.17 20.80
CA GLY A 247 -3.48 -5.62 20.36
C GLY A 247 -2.56 -4.53 19.78
N GLY A 248 -2.82 -3.24 20.05
CA GLY A 248 -2.08 -2.14 19.44
C GLY A 248 -0.74 -1.75 20.07
N GLY A 249 -0.33 -2.41 21.15
CA GLY A 249 0.94 -2.10 21.81
C GLY A 249 1.24 -2.97 23.01
N MET A 250 2.39 -2.73 23.67
CA MET A 250 2.87 -3.57 24.78
C MET A 250 1.92 -3.59 26.00
N SER A 251 1.11 -2.57 26.20
CA SER A 251 0.11 -2.54 27.28
C SER A 251 -1.24 -3.12 26.90
N SER A 252 -1.41 -3.58 25.66
CA SER A 252 -2.65 -4.15 25.15
C SER A 252 -2.95 -5.51 25.79
N ARG A 253 -4.23 -5.90 25.75
CA ARG A 253 -4.69 -7.16 26.37
C ARG A 253 -3.98 -8.39 25.82
N LEU A 254 -3.91 -8.52 24.49
CA LEU A 254 -3.26 -9.66 23.83
C LEU A 254 -1.77 -9.73 24.14
N PHE A 255 -1.07 -8.60 24.10
CA PHE A 255 0.35 -8.56 24.39
C PHE A 255 0.61 -8.99 25.84
N GLN A 256 -0.13 -8.45 26.81
CA GLN A 256 0.02 -8.79 28.24
C GLN A 256 -0.34 -10.24 28.54
N GLU A 257 -1.46 -10.75 28.03
CA GLU A 257 -1.91 -12.11 28.36
C GLU A 257 -1.15 -13.20 27.63
N ILE A 258 -0.82 -12.98 26.36
CA ILE A 258 -0.24 -14.02 25.49
C ILE A 258 1.28 -13.99 25.53
N ARG A 259 1.89 -12.80 25.37
CA ARG A 259 3.34 -12.68 25.33
C ARG A 259 3.94 -12.59 26.74
N GLU A 260 3.50 -11.61 27.56
CA GLU A 260 4.17 -11.31 28.82
C GLU A 260 3.88 -12.37 29.91
N LYS A 261 2.63 -12.78 30.08
CA LYS A 261 2.24 -13.71 31.13
C LYS A 261 2.47 -15.17 30.77
N ARG A 262 2.28 -15.55 29.50
CA ARG A 262 2.34 -16.97 29.07
C ARG A 262 3.52 -17.29 28.18
N GLY A 263 4.14 -16.31 27.53
CA GLY A 263 5.25 -16.55 26.61
C GLY A 263 4.86 -17.36 25.37
N LEU A 264 3.57 -17.33 24.95
CA LEU A 264 3.06 -18.16 23.86
C LEU A 264 3.42 -17.63 22.48
N ALA A 265 3.64 -16.32 22.35
CA ALA A 265 4.00 -15.70 21.08
C ALA A 265 5.06 -14.61 21.29
N TYR A 266 6.04 -14.53 20.39
CA TYR A 266 6.99 -13.43 20.40
C TYR A 266 6.37 -12.16 19.82
N SER A 267 5.63 -12.31 18.73
CA SER A 267 4.91 -11.22 18.08
C SER A 267 3.41 -11.49 18.12
N ILE A 268 2.66 -10.55 18.67
CA ILE A 268 1.20 -10.57 18.67
C ILE A 268 0.68 -9.13 18.61
N TYR A 269 -0.24 -8.88 17.68
CA TYR A 269 -0.90 -7.59 17.54
C TYR A 269 -2.21 -7.71 16.78
N SER A 270 -3.08 -6.73 16.95
CA SER A 270 -4.26 -6.55 16.13
C SER A 270 -4.07 -5.40 15.13
N PHE A 271 -4.75 -5.48 14.00
CA PHE A 271 -4.70 -4.50 12.92
C PHE A 271 -6.06 -4.35 12.25
N THR A 272 -6.24 -3.22 11.58
CA THR A 272 -7.37 -2.94 10.70
C THR A 272 -6.88 -2.61 9.31
N SER A 273 -7.53 -3.15 8.28
CA SER A 273 -7.34 -2.76 6.88
C SER A 273 -8.67 -2.28 6.34
N SER A 274 -8.80 -0.96 6.15
CA SER A 274 -10.04 -0.36 5.66
C SER A 274 -9.93 -0.02 4.18
N TYR A 275 -11.03 -0.21 3.47
CA TYR A 275 -11.23 0.11 2.07
C TYR A 275 -12.39 1.07 1.92
N ILE A 276 -12.67 1.52 0.68
CA ILE A 276 -13.76 2.47 0.45
C ILE A 276 -15.14 1.90 0.77
N ASP A 277 -15.33 0.60 0.64
CA ASP A 277 -16.61 -0.10 0.72
C ASP A 277 -16.59 -1.36 1.62
N GLY A 278 -15.55 -1.52 2.45
CA GLY A 278 -15.41 -2.63 3.38
C GLY A 278 -14.12 -2.56 4.13
N GLY A 279 -13.76 -3.63 4.83
CA GLY A 279 -12.51 -3.70 5.56
C GLY A 279 -12.29 -5.05 6.21
N LEU A 280 -11.15 -5.18 6.86
CA LEU A 280 -10.74 -6.33 7.65
C LEU A 280 -10.31 -5.87 9.04
N PHE A 281 -10.64 -6.65 10.04
CA PHE A 281 -10.03 -6.63 11.35
C PHE A 281 -9.29 -7.95 11.52
N GLY A 282 -8.04 -7.89 11.92
CA GLY A 282 -7.21 -9.07 12.08
C GLY A 282 -6.36 -9.06 13.34
N ILE A 283 -5.98 -10.24 13.77
CA ILE A 283 -5.00 -10.49 14.83
C ILE A 283 -3.93 -11.40 14.25
N TYR A 284 -2.70 -10.94 14.28
CA TYR A 284 -1.53 -11.72 13.91
C TYR A 284 -0.86 -12.28 15.16
N ALA A 285 -0.35 -13.52 15.08
CA ALA A 285 0.52 -14.12 16.09
C ALA A 285 1.59 -14.99 15.43
N GLY A 286 2.85 -14.82 15.86
CA GLY A 286 3.97 -15.72 15.58
C GLY A 286 4.26 -16.58 16.80
N THR A 287 4.13 -17.91 16.68
CA THR A 287 4.25 -18.88 17.81
C THR A 287 4.97 -20.15 17.37
N GLY A 288 5.50 -20.91 18.31
CA GLY A 288 5.96 -22.26 18.04
C GLY A 288 4.78 -23.22 17.78
N GLU A 289 5.03 -24.31 17.06
CA GLU A 289 4.00 -25.31 16.72
C GLU A 289 3.25 -25.82 17.98
N GLU A 290 3.99 -26.14 19.05
CA GLU A 290 3.42 -26.61 20.30
C GLU A 290 2.53 -25.57 21.02
N GLY A 291 2.77 -24.27 20.76
CA GLY A 291 2.03 -23.15 21.36
C GLY A 291 0.65 -22.91 20.77
N VAL A 292 0.38 -23.34 19.54
CA VAL A 292 -0.87 -23.04 18.82
C VAL A 292 -2.12 -23.52 19.59
N GLY A 293 -2.03 -24.73 20.19
CA GLY A 293 -3.15 -25.34 20.91
C GLY A 293 -3.59 -24.55 22.14
N GLU A 294 -2.67 -23.84 22.80
CA GLU A 294 -2.96 -22.98 23.96
C GLU A 294 -3.27 -21.53 23.50
N LEU A 295 -2.58 -21.04 22.49
CA LEU A 295 -2.72 -19.68 21.98
C LEU A 295 -4.17 -19.36 21.56
N LEU A 296 -4.78 -20.22 20.75
CA LEU A 296 -6.11 -19.96 20.19
C LEU A 296 -7.22 -19.81 21.23
N PRO A 297 -7.36 -20.71 22.23
CA PRO A 297 -8.32 -20.54 23.32
C PRO A 297 -8.11 -19.25 24.12
N VAL A 298 -6.86 -18.89 24.43
CA VAL A 298 -6.53 -17.68 25.19
C VAL A 298 -6.90 -16.44 24.36
N LEU A 299 -6.53 -16.41 23.08
CA LEU A 299 -6.86 -15.32 22.16
C LEU A 299 -8.38 -15.11 22.06
N CYS A 300 -9.13 -16.18 21.83
CA CYS A 300 -10.60 -16.12 21.80
C CYS A 300 -11.20 -15.66 23.13
N GLY A 301 -10.62 -16.10 24.25
CA GLY A 301 -11.02 -15.67 25.59
C GLY A 301 -10.82 -14.17 25.83
N GLU A 302 -9.68 -13.62 25.39
CA GLU A 302 -9.41 -12.18 25.51
C GLU A 302 -10.30 -11.34 24.62
N MET A 303 -10.61 -11.82 23.41
CA MET A 303 -11.58 -11.16 22.53
C MET A 303 -12.97 -11.13 23.16
N ALA A 304 -13.45 -12.27 23.68
CA ALA A 304 -14.75 -12.34 24.34
C ALA A 304 -14.80 -11.48 25.62
N GLY A 305 -13.71 -11.46 26.40
CA GLY A 305 -13.59 -10.63 27.59
C GLY A 305 -13.50 -9.11 27.33
N ALA A 306 -13.17 -8.69 26.10
CA ALA A 306 -13.17 -7.28 25.71
C ALA A 306 -14.58 -6.71 25.49
N LEU A 307 -15.62 -7.56 25.43
CA LEU A 307 -17.02 -7.15 25.29
C LEU A 307 -17.68 -6.77 26.64
N HIS A 308 -16.96 -6.99 27.76
CA HIS A 308 -17.42 -6.72 29.12
C HIS A 308 -16.47 -5.77 29.85
#